data_430e5e05a151afef6628d702ea4afde5
#
_entry.id   430e5e05a151afef6628d702ea4afde5
#
_cell.length_a   1.000
_cell.length_b   1.000
_cell.length_c   1.000
_cell.angle_alpha   90.00
_cell.angle_beta   90.00
_cell.angle_gamma   90.00
#
_symmetry.space_group_name_H-M   'P 1'
#
loop_
_entity.id
_entity.type
_entity.pdbx_description
1 polymer ?
#
loop_
_entity_poly.entity_id
_entity_poly.type
_entity_poly.pdbx_seq_one_letter_code
_entity_poly.pdbx_strand_id
1 'polypeptide(L)'
;QRQMCIRDRVKDIATPALKYRFLEETLNETGYEVDDKKEFLSDIEKEISRVKGEGIEIDCYFSSACSAEIFQKMYRGYQEKLQRHRCLDFDDMVVYTYQLLKEREDIRRRWQAQFRYLLIDEFQDINRLQYETVCMLAEPENNLFIVGDDDQSIYGFRGAKPGIMLSFPKRFPDTKQIVLGVNYRCSDEIMKAAERLIGKNNERYEKHIVANKGKEQPVHMKKCENLPDEAEKIVAQIQMYQKEGIAYQEMAVLFRTNMQMRLLAGKLMEHGVPFTMRENLPNLFDTWMAKDIMCYLQLALGNRSREKFLKIANRPVRYLSRTAFTESEVSFDKLRAYYAVKNQEWMEERIWNFEYDLKNLASLSPYAAIHFIRKGIGYDEFLKTYADERNVNADDWFDVLDEMQEMARDKKSIPEFLSFVENYGDTLEEIRQEQKKQQVKEEPGVSLMTMHASKGLEFPVVFVPTLNEDIVPYRKAVQEGNLEEERRMLYVAMTRAK
;
A
#
# COMPACT_ATOMS: atom_id res chain seq x y z
N GLN A 1 -31.50 27.21 10.90
CA GLN A 1 -31.64 27.09 9.41
C GLN A 1 -30.58 26.17 8.77
N ARG A 2 -29.33 26.08 9.28
CA ARG A 2 -28.30 25.15 8.74
C ARG A 2 -28.61 23.67 8.98
N GLN A 3 -29.33 23.32 10.02
CA GLN A 3 -29.52 21.94 10.48
C GLN A 3 -30.69 21.17 9.81
N MET A 4 -31.67 21.87 9.22
CA MET A 4 -32.72 21.22 8.43
C MET A 4 -32.22 20.69 7.08
N CYS A 5 -31.02 21.08 6.69
CA CYS A 5 -30.48 20.85 5.35
C CYS A 5 -29.82 19.49 5.12
N ILE A 6 -29.40 18.75 6.16
CA ILE A 6 -28.67 17.48 5.96
C ILE A 6 -29.62 16.36 5.54
N ARG A 7 -30.78 16.24 6.15
CA ARG A 7 -31.74 15.16 5.89
C ARG A 7 -32.31 15.18 4.45
N ASP A 8 -32.48 16.37 3.88
CA ASP A 8 -33.00 16.52 2.52
C ASP A 8 -31.88 16.63 1.46
N ARG A 9 -30.59 16.66 1.85
CA ARG A 9 -29.48 16.93 0.94
C ARG A 9 -28.61 15.72 0.62
N VAL A 10 -28.47 14.76 1.53
CA VAL A 10 -27.69 13.56 1.26
C VAL A 10 -28.53 12.57 0.48
N LYS A 11 -28.07 12.20 -0.72
CA LYS A 11 -28.75 11.20 -1.56
C LYS A 11 -28.08 9.83 -1.47
N ASP A 12 -26.74 9.82 -1.42
CA ASP A 12 -25.97 8.59 -1.52
C ASP A 12 -24.61 8.67 -0.79
N ILE A 13 -24.03 7.50 -0.53
CA ILE A 13 -22.64 7.36 -0.13
C ILE A 13 -21.77 7.34 -1.39
N ALA A 14 -20.71 8.14 -1.41
CA ALA A 14 -19.80 8.22 -2.53
C ALA A 14 -19.09 6.87 -2.76
N THR A 15 -19.28 6.30 -3.94
CA THR A 15 -18.56 5.09 -4.36
C THR A 15 -17.07 5.39 -4.59
N PRO A 16 -16.18 4.39 -4.53
CA PRO A 16 -14.75 4.60 -4.82
C PRO A 16 -14.50 5.29 -6.18
N ALA A 17 -15.25 4.91 -7.22
CA ALA A 17 -15.16 5.52 -8.54
C ALA A 17 -15.59 7.00 -8.53
N LEU A 18 -16.59 7.36 -7.74
CA LEU A 18 -17.07 8.72 -7.60
C LEU A 18 -16.08 9.59 -6.82
N LYS A 19 -15.50 9.04 -5.74
CA LYS A 19 -14.43 9.70 -4.96
C LYS A 19 -13.22 9.99 -5.84
N TYR A 20 -12.75 8.99 -6.58
CA TYR A 20 -11.65 9.16 -7.52
C TYR A 20 -11.93 10.27 -8.53
N ARG A 21 -13.12 10.28 -9.15
CA ARG A 21 -13.51 11.32 -10.11
C ARG A 21 -13.50 12.72 -9.47
N PHE A 22 -14.02 12.89 -8.26
CA PHE A 22 -14.03 14.17 -7.57
C PHE A 22 -12.62 14.67 -7.25
N LEU A 23 -11.74 13.78 -6.80
CA LEU A 23 -10.33 14.10 -6.57
C LEU A 23 -9.63 14.47 -7.88
N GLU A 24 -9.86 13.72 -8.96
CA GLU A 24 -9.29 13.99 -10.28
C GLU A 24 -9.73 15.34 -10.86
N GLU A 25 -11.02 15.67 -10.79
CA GLU A 25 -11.55 16.95 -11.20
C GLU A 25 -10.94 18.10 -10.36
N THR A 26 -10.79 17.89 -9.06
CA THR A 26 -10.17 18.87 -8.16
C THR A 26 -8.70 19.08 -8.51
N LEU A 27 -7.94 18.01 -8.77
CA LEU A 27 -6.55 18.10 -9.19
C LEU A 27 -6.42 18.93 -10.48
N ASN A 28 -7.28 18.68 -11.47
CA ASN A 28 -7.27 19.44 -12.73
C ASN A 28 -7.56 20.94 -12.50
N GLU A 29 -8.45 21.28 -11.55
CA GLU A 29 -8.76 22.65 -11.17
C GLU A 29 -7.59 23.36 -10.46
N THR A 30 -6.74 22.63 -9.74
CA THR A 30 -5.55 23.21 -9.08
C THR A 30 -4.45 23.58 -10.07
N GLY A 31 -4.44 22.98 -11.27
CA GLY A 31 -3.36 23.11 -12.24
C GLY A 31 -2.04 22.45 -11.80
N TYR A 32 -2.05 21.67 -10.73
CA TYR A 32 -0.87 20.95 -10.25
C TYR A 32 -0.60 19.73 -11.12
N GLU A 33 0.59 19.68 -11.73
CA GLU A 33 1.00 18.57 -12.59
C GLU A 33 1.65 17.46 -11.75
N VAL A 34 1.21 16.23 -11.98
CA VAL A 34 1.74 15.01 -11.35
C VAL A 34 2.06 13.98 -12.41
N ASP A 35 3.10 13.19 -12.20
CA ASP A 35 3.53 12.16 -13.15
C ASP A 35 2.68 10.89 -13.07
N ASP A 36 2.34 10.44 -11.86
CA ASP A 36 1.35 9.37 -11.64
C ASP A 36 0.12 9.91 -10.91
N LYS A 37 -0.89 10.22 -11.70
CA LYS A 37 -2.15 10.76 -11.21
C LYS A 37 -2.88 9.79 -10.29
N LYS A 38 -2.80 8.49 -10.58
CA LYS A 38 -3.52 7.47 -9.84
C LYS A 38 -2.92 7.26 -8.45
N GLU A 39 -1.60 7.18 -8.37
CA GLU A 39 -0.87 7.06 -7.10
C GLU A 39 -1.11 8.29 -6.23
N PHE A 40 -0.89 9.49 -6.79
CA PHE A 40 -1.11 10.75 -6.09
C PHE A 40 -2.54 10.87 -5.52
N LEU A 41 -3.57 10.58 -6.32
CA LEU A 41 -4.96 10.68 -5.85
C LEU A 41 -5.28 9.64 -4.77
N SER A 42 -4.68 8.46 -4.83
CA SER A 42 -4.80 7.45 -3.78
C SER A 42 -4.19 7.93 -2.45
N ASP A 43 -3.04 8.59 -2.50
CA ASP A 43 -2.38 9.09 -1.29
C ASP A 43 -3.12 10.29 -0.71
N ILE A 44 -3.60 11.21 -1.55
CA ILE A 44 -4.49 12.30 -1.11
C ILE A 44 -5.76 11.76 -0.45
N GLU A 45 -6.38 10.70 -0.99
CA GLU A 45 -7.56 10.06 -0.37
C GLU A 45 -7.24 9.52 1.03
N LYS A 46 -6.11 8.83 1.21
CA LYS A 46 -5.67 8.31 2.51
C LYS A 46 -5.44 9.42 3.52
N GLU A 47 -4.78 10.51 3.10
CA GLU A 47 -4.52 11.66 3.95
C GLU A 47 -5.81 12.40 4.34
N ILE A 48 -6.76 12.55 3.41
CA ILE A 48 -8.09 13.11 3.71
C ILE A 48 -8.80 12.28 4.78
N SER A 49 -8.80 10.95 4.63
CA SER A 49 -9.35 10.02 5.63
C SER A 49 -8.68 10.18 7.00
N ARG A 50 -7.36 10.33 7.03
CA ARG A 50 -6.61 10.56 8.26
C ARG A 50 -7.00 11.87 8.92
N VAL A 51 -7.03 12.99 8.18
CA VAL A 51 -7.42 14.31 8.69
C VAL A 51 -8.82 14.27 9.28
N LYS A 52 -9.78 13.64 8.60
CA LYS A 52 -11.15 13.47 9.07
C LYS A 52 -11.21 12.58 10.32
N GLY A 53 -10.57 11.42 10.29
CA GLY A 53 -10.61 10.45 11.39
C GLY A 53 -9.95 10.93 12.69
N GLU A 54 -8.92 11.77 12.58
CA GLU A 54 -8.25 12.38 13.72
C GLU A 54 -8.88 13.72 14.14
N GLY A 55 -9.77 14.28 13.33
CA GLY A 55 -10.39 15.59 13.59
C GLY A 55 -9.37 16.73 13.56
N ILE A 56 -8.37 16.65 12.67
CA ILE A 56 -7.34 17.68 12.52
C ILE A 56 -7.91 18.84 11.71
N GLU A 57 -7.65 20.07 12.15
CA GLU A 57 -7.94 21.25 11.36
C GLU A 57 -7.04 21.26 10.11
N ILE A 58 -7.64 21.42 8.93
CA ILE A 58 -6.94 21.35 7.64
C ILE A 58 -5.78 22.33 7.52
N ASP A 59 -5.88 23.50 8.14
CA ASP A 59 -4.86 24.53 8.12
C ASP A 59 -3.62 24.18 8.99
N CYS A 60 -3.75 23.15 9.86
CA CYS A 60 -2.68 22.64 10.72
C CYS A 60 -2.07 21.33 10.19
N TYR A 61 -2.54 20.82 9.04
CA TYR A 61 -2.06 19.57 8.49
C TYR A 61 -0.95 19.75 7.45
N PHE A 62 0.11 18.96 7.58
CA PHE A 62 1.22 18.90 6.61
C PHE A 62 1.14 17.57 5.86
N SER A 63 0.86 17.65 4.55
CA SER A 63 0.78 16.49 3.67
C SER A 63 2.16 15.91 3.40
N SER A 64 2.24 14.60 3.28
CA SER A 64 3.42 13.89 2.78
C SER A 64 3.38 13.70 1.26
N ALA A 65 2.24 13.95 0.61
CA ALA A 65 2.04 13.77 -0.82
C ALA A 65 2.25 15.04 -1.65
N CYS A 66 2.12 16.22 -1.04
CA CYS A 66 2.29 17.51 -1.72
C CYS A 66 2.46 18.65 -0.72
N SER A 67 2.65 19.88 -1.22
CA SER A 67 2.69 21.07 -0.35
C SER A 67 1.37 21.26 0.40
N ALA A 68 1.44 21.86 1.59
CA ALA A 68 0.25 22.13 2.42
C ALA A 68 -0.83 22.91 1.67
N GLU A 69 -0.41 23.89 0.83
CA GLU A 69 -1.34 24.68 0.01
C GLU A 69 -2.11 23.83 -1.01
N ILE A 70 -1.42 22.92 -1.71
CA ILE A 70 -2.05 22.02 -2.67
C ILE A 70 -2.98 21.05 -1.95
N PHE A 71 -2.54 20.48 -0.85
CA PHE A 71 -3.39 19.56 -0.07
C PHE A 71 -4.67 20.24 0.44
N GLN A 72 -4.57 21.46 0.96
CA GLN A 72 -5.74 22.25 1.39
C GLN A 72 -6.71 22.50 0.23
N LYS A 73 -6.20 22.84 -0.96
CA LYS A 73 -7.03 22.99 -2.17
C LYS A 73 -7.72 21.69 -2.54
N MET A 74 -6.97 20.58 -2.53
CA MET A 74 -7.51 19.23 -2.80
C MET A 74 -8.60 18.83 -1.80
N TYR A 75 -8.35 19.02 -0.51
CA TYR A 75 -9.30 18.71 0.56
C TYR A 75 -10.59 19.53 0.41
N ARG A 76 -10.47 20.86 0.29
CA ARG A 76 -11.64 21.76 0.18
C ARG A 76 -12.43 21.51 -1.11
N GLY A 77 -11.76 21.36 -2.24
CA GLY A 77 -12.41 21.08 -3.52
C GLY A 77 -13.14 19.73 -3.53
N TYR A 78 -12.54 18.69 -2.93
CA TYR A 78 -13.19 17.40 -2.74
C TYR A 78 -14.45 17.50 -1.87
N GLN A 79 -14.38 18.21 -0.73
CA GLN A 79 -15.54 18.45 0.13
C GLN A 79 -16.66 19.23 -0.58
N GLU A 80 -16.32 20.26 -1.36
CA GLU A 80 -17.30 21.01 -2.14
C GLU A 80 -18.00 20.13 -3.18
N LYS A 81 -17.27 19.23 -3.84
CA LYS A 81 -17.87 18.29 -4.82
C LYS A 81 -18.79 17.28 -4.16
N LEU A 82 -18.42 16.73 -2.99
CA LEU A 82 -19.33 15.90 -2.21
C LEU A 82 -20.62 16.65 -1.88
N GLN A 83 -20.53 17.89 -1.42
CA GLN A 83 -21.68 18.72 -1.07
C GLN A 83 -22.56 19.03 -2.30
N ARG A 84 -21.95 19.41 -3.44
CA ARG A 84 -22.69 19.72 -4.70
C ARG A 84 -23.45 18.49 -5.19
N HIS A 85 -22.87 17.30 -5.09
CA HIS A 85 -23.50 16.05 -5.51
C HIS A 85 -24.40 15.42 -4.44
N ARG A 86 -24.48 16.06 -3.26
CA ARG A 86 -25.27 15.57 -2.11
C ARG A 86 -24.85 14.18 -1.65
N CYS A 87 -23.55 13.91 -1.68
CA CYS A 87 -22.95 12.66 -1.23
C CYS A 87 -22.16 12.88 0.06
N LEU A 88 -22.00 11.81 0.83
CA LEU A 88 -21.06 11.70 1.94
C LEU A 88 -20.08 10.57 1.63
N ASP A 89 -18.86 10.67 2.08
CA ASP A 89 -18.01 9.49 2.23
C ASP A 89 -18.18 8.83 3.62
N PHE A 90 -17.55 7.70 3.84
CA PHE A 90 -17.66 6.99 5.12
C PHE A 90 -17.07 7.78 6.28
N ASP A 91 -16.01 8.56 6.03
CA ASP A 91 -15.37 9.39 7.06
C ASP A 91 -16.29 10.54 7.47
N ASP A 92 -17.01 11.16 6.50
CA ASP A 92 -18.00 12.20 6.78
C ASP A 92 -19.11 11.71 7.72
N MET A 93 -19.49 10.44 7.62
CA MET A 93 -20.52 9.88 8.52
C MET A 93 -20.08 9.97 9.98
N VAL A 94 -18.81 9.70 10.27
CA VAL A 94 -18.23 9.80 11.61
C VAL A 94 -18.10 11.27 12.02
N VAL A 95 -17.53 12.11 11.14
CA VAL A 95 -17.33 13.55 11.39
C VAL A 95 -18.65 14.24 11.71
N TYR A 96 -19.66 14.07 10.87
CA TYR A 96 -20.96 14.72 11.08
C TYR A 96 -21.74 14.14 12.26
N THR A 97 -21.58 12.85 12.56
CA THR A 97 -22.16 12.26 13.77
C THR A 97 -21.54 12.90 15.01
N TYR A 98 -20.22 13.00 15.07
CA TYR A 98 -19.53 13.67 16.17
C TYR A 98 -19.98 15.12 16.33
N GLN A 99 -19.99 15.89 15.24
CA GLN A 99 -20.43 17.29 15.27
C GLN A 99 -21.88 17.43 15.71
N LEU A 100 -22.79 16.60 15.17
CA LEU A 100 -24.19 16.58 15.53
C LEU A 100 -24.40 16.33 17.02
N LEU A 101 -23.73 15.32 17.57
CA LEU A 101 -23.84 14.99 18.99
C LEU A 101 -23.20 16.07 19.89
N LYS A 102 -22.15 16.73 19.41
CA LYS A 102 -21.50 17.84 20.13
C LYS A 102 -22.37 19.09 20.17
N GLU A 103 -22.99 19.46 19.04
CA GLU A 103 -23.75 20.71 18.91
C GLU A 103 -25.21 20.59 19.33
N ARG A 104 -25.80 19.39 19.20
CA ARG A 104 -27.23 19.15 19.46
C ARG A 104 -27.40 18.25 20.68
N GLU A 105 -27.46 18.90 21.85
CA GLU A 105 -27.65 18.22 23.13
C GLU A 105 -28.97 17.43 23.17
N ASP A 106 -30.05 17.94 22.55
CA ASP A 106 -31.35 17.28 22.46
C ASP A 106 -31.25 15.94 21.70
N ILE A 107 -30.49 15.90 20.61
CA ILE A 107 -30.25 14.68 19.85
C ILE A 107 -29.36 13.74 20.65
N ARG A 108 -28.25 14.26 21.23
CA ARG A 108 -27.36 13.46 22.07
C ARG A 108 -28.10 12.76 23.20
N ARG A 109 -28.90 13.51 24.00
CA ARG A 109 -29.70 12.94 25.09
C ARG A 109 -30.68 11.88 24.63
N ARG A 110 -31.29 12.05 23.44
CA ARG A 110 -32.18 11.03 22.84
C ARG A 110 -31.45 9.72 22.59
N TRP A 111 -30.26 9.77 22.01
CA TRP A 111 -29.45 8.58 21.74
C TRP A 111 -28.89 7.96 23.02
N GLN A 112 -28.44 8.75 23.98
CA GLN A 112 -28.04 8.30 25.31
C GLN A 112 -29.17 7.54 26.02
N ALA A 113 -30.39 8.05 25.95
CA ALA A 113 -31.56 7.38 26.54
C ALA A 113 -31.93 6.06 25.80
N GLN A 114 -31.62 5.96 24.51
CA GLN A 114 -31.89 4.76 23.70
C GLN A 114 -30.88 3.65 23.99
N PHE A 115 -29.61 3.98 24.15
CA PHE A 115 -28.52 3.02 24.34
C PHE A 115 -28.05 3.03 25.79
N ARG A 116 -28.59 2.11 26.57
CA ARG A 116 -28.20 1.96 27.99
C ARG A 116 -26.84 1.32 28.19
N TYR A 117 -26.39 0.51 27.24
CA TYR A 117 -25.11 -0.19 27.21
C TYR A 117 -24.52 -0.05 25.81
N LEU A 118 -23.23 0.25 25.75
CA LEU A 118 -22.46 0.29 24.52
C LEU A 118 -21.40 -0.81 24.55
N LEU A 119 -21.51 -1.75 23.65
CA LEU A 119 -20.57 -2.86 23.52
C LEU A 119 -19.82 -2.69 22.20
N ILE A 120 -18.49 -2.64 22.26
CA ILE A 120 -17.63 -2.35 21.12
C ILE A 120 -16.60 -3.45 21.01
N ASP A 121 -16.61 -4.13 19.86
CA ASP A 121 -15.61 -5.12 19.52
C ASP A 121 -14.50 -4.49 18.67
N GLU A 122 -13.34 -5.16 18.56
CA GLU A 122 -12.15 -4.68 17.84
C GLU A 122 -11.73 -3.26 18.23
N PHE A 123 -11.83 -2.94 19.53
CA PHE A 123 -11.63 -1.57 20.04
C PHE A 123 -10.22 -1.02 19.76
N GLN A 124 -9.21 -1.86 19.52
CA GLN A 124 -7.85 -1.44 19.16
C GLN A 124 -7.77 -0.76 17.78
N ASP A 125 -8.80 -0.90 16.93
CA ASP A 125 -8.82 -0.33 15.58
C ASP A 125 -9.60 0.99 15.48
N ILE A 126 -10.09 1.49 16.61
CA ILE A 126 -10.85 2.74 16.66
C ILE A 126 -9.95 3.96 16.47
N ASN A 127 -10.41 4.94 15.69
CA ASN A 127 -9.75 6.23 15.58
C ASN A 127 -10.24 7.21 16.66
N ARG A 128 -9.56 8.35 16.78
CA ARG A 128 -9.86 9.35 17.81
C ARG A 128 -11.31 9.85 17.76
N LEU A 129 -11.80 10.17 16.57
CA LEU A 129 -13.13 10.76 16.42
C LEU A 129 -14.25 9.75 16.74
N GLN A 130 -14.06 8.48 16.37
CA GLN A 130 -14.94 7.39 16.77
C GLN A 130 -14.94 7.22 18.28
N TYR A 131 -13.77 7.25 18.91
CA TYR A 131 -13.64 7.16 20.37
C TYR A 131 -14.38 8.29 21.10
N GLU A 132 -14.18 9.55 20.68
CA GLU A 132 -14.88 10.69 21.29
C GLU A 132 -16.41 10.59 21.08
N THR A 133 -16.85 10.11 19.92
CA THR A 133 -18.28 9.88 19.63
C THR A 133 -18.86 8.84 20.59
N VAL A 134 -18.17 7.73 20.80
CA VAL A 134 -18.58 6.69 21.74
C VAL A 134 -18.65 7.22 23.16
N CYS A 135 -17.65 7.99 23.58
CA CYS A 135 -17.65 8.57 24.92
C CYS A 135 -18.83 9.52 25.15
N MET A 136 -19.15 10.38 24.17
CA MET A 136 -20.33 11.26 24.25
C MET A 136 -21.65 10.48 24.36
N LEU A 137 -21.75 9.34 23.67
CA LEU A 137 -22.95 8.50 23.74
C LEU A 137 -23.06 7.75 25.07
N ALA A 138 -21.95 7.42 25.71
CA ALA A 138 -21.92 6.67 26.94
C ALA A 138 -22.30 7.51 28.17
N GLU A 139 -22.10 8.83 28.13
CA GLU A 139 -22.44 9.76 29.21
C GLU A 139 -23.95 9.78 29.50
N PRO A 140 -24.37 10.01 30.76
CA PRO A 140 -23.53 10.14 31.95
C PRO A 140 -23.20 8.80 32.64
N GLU A 141 -23.89 7.69 32.30
CA GLU A 141 -23.80 6.40 32.98
C GLU A 141 -22.48 5.67 32.74
N ASN A 142 -21.82 5.93 31.58
CA ASN A 142 -20.58 5.31 31.17
C ASN A 142 -20.62 3.77 31.13
N ASN A 143 -21.77 3.20 30.75
CA ASN A 143 -21.95 1.76 30.62
C ASN A 143 -21.28 1.25 29.34
N LEU A 144 -19.93 1.26 29.32
CA LEU A 144 -19.11 0.84 28.21
C LEU A 144 -18.54 -0.56 28.46
N PHE A 145 -18.67 -1.42 27.47
CA PHE A 145 -17.98 -2.70 27.42
C PHE A 145 -17.18 -2.75 26.13
N ILE A 146 -15.86 -2.76 26.24
CA ILE A 146 -14.95 -2.79 25.11
C ILE A 146 -14.22 -4.14 25.05
N VAL A 147 -14.07 -4.70 23.88
CA VAL A 147 -13.30 -5.90 23.62
C VAL A 147 -12.27 -5.58 22.54
N GLY A 148 -11.05 -6.07 22.72
CA GLY A 148 -10.00 -5.85 21.75
C GLY A 148 -8.69 -6.50 22.17
N ASP A 149 -7.76 -6.52 21.23
CA ASP A 149 -6.40 -7.01 21.43
C ASP A 149 -5.42 -5.97 20.85
N ASP A 150 -4.76 -5.24 21.75
CA ASP A 150 -3.77 -4.20 21.40
C ASP A 150 -2.60 -4.77 20.54
N ASP A 151 -2.28 -6.07 20.70
CA ASP A 151 -1.29 -6.76 19.89
C ASP A 151 -1.76 -7.01 18.43
N GLN A 152 -3.06 -6.81 18.14
CA GLN A 152 -3.64 -6.92 16.80
C GLN A 152 -4.00 -5.56 16.17
N SER A 153 -3.55 -4.46 16.74
CA SER A 153 -3.73 -3.11 16.16
C SER A 153 -2.75 -2.91 14.99
N ILE A 154 -3.25 -3.06 13.76
CA ILE A 154 -2.48 -2.98 12.51
C ILE A 154 -3.07 -2.01 11.48
N TYR A 155 -4.01 -1.16 11.89
CA TYR A 155 -4.65 -0.15 11.04
C TYR A 155 -4.22 1.29 11.40
N GLY A 156 -2.97 1.48 11.83
CA GLY A 156 -2.40 2.80 12.12
C GLY A 156 -2.49 3.75 10.92
N PHE A 157 -2.32 3.24 9.70
CA PHE A 157 -2.50 4.00 8.46
C PHE A 157 -3.93 4.51 8.21
N ARG A 158 -4.94 3.98 8.92
CA ARG A 158 -6.34 4.48 8.96
C ARG A 158 -6.64 5.33 10.19
N GLY A 159 -5.62 5.70 10.97
CA GLY A 159 -5.77 6.48 12.19
C GLY A 159 -6.09 5.68 13.45
N ALA A 160 -6.04 4.35 13.40
CA ALA A 160 -6.13 3.52 14.60
C ALA A 160 -4.93 3.77 15.52
N LYS A 161 -5.17 3.87 16.81
CA LYS A 161 -4.12 4.13 17.81
C LYS A 161 -4.29 3.17 19.00
N PRO A 162 -3.39 2.19 19.19
CA PRO A 162 -3.45 1.29 20.34
C PRO A 162 -3.43 2.06 21.66
N GLY A 163 -2.80 3.23 21.72
CA GLY A 163 -2.78 4.13 22.85
C GLY A 163 -4.17 4.56 23.32
N ILE A 164 -5.20 4.57 22.47
CA ILE A 164 -6.59 4.85 22.87
C ILE A 164 -7.06 3.75 23.82
N MET A 165 -6.88 2.49 23.44
CA MET A 165 -7.25 1.34 24.28
C MET A 165 -6.43 1.30 25.56
N LEU A 166 -5.13 1.52 25.48
CA LEU A 166 -4.22 1.52 26.64
C LEU A 166 -4.52 2.65 27.62
N SER A 167 -5.04 3.79 27.15
CA SER A 167 -5.43 4.93 27.99
C SER A 167 -6.87 4.87 28.50
N PHE A 168 -7.67 3.88 28.10
CA PHE A 168 -9.07 3.76 28.49
C PHE A 168 -9.29 3.77 30.00
N PRO A 169 -8.52 3.03 30.85
CA PRO A 169 -8.66 3.07 32.29
C PRO A 169 -8.32 4.43 32.92
N LYS A 170 -7.52 5.27 32.24
CA LYS A 170 -7.21 6.63 32.71
C LYS A 170 -8.42 7.56 32.58
N ARG A 171 -9.21 7.38 31.50
CA ARG A 171 -10.46 8.16 31.30
C ARG A 171 -11.61 7.62 32.10
N PHE A 172 -11.66 6.31 32.34
CA PHE A 172 -12.69 5.61 33.10
C PHE A 172 -12.04 4.86 34.29
N PRO A 173 -11.79 5.52 35.44
CA PRO A 173 -11.01 4.92 36.53
C PRO A 173 -11.64 3.67 37.15
N ASP A 174 -12.98 3.53 37.07
CA ASP A 174 -13.70 2.36 37.58
C ASP A 174 -13.72 1.17 36.63
N THR A 175 -12.90 1.22 35.56
CA THR A 175 -12.82 0.14 34.58
C THR A 175 -12.36 -1.16 35.24
N LYS A 176 -13.16 -2.21 35.05
CA LYS A 176 -12.77 -3.58 35.38
C LYS A 176 -12.14 -4.25 34.13
N GLN A 177 -10.85 -4.52 34.22
CA GLN A 177 -10.13 -5.22 33.15
C GLN A 177 -10.21 -6.73 33.36
N ILE A 178 -10.56 -7.46 32.29
CA ILE A 178 -10.60 -8.92 32.23
C ILE A 178 -9.71 -9.37 31.08
N VAL A 179 -8.72 -10.21 31.39
CA VAL A 179 -7.83 -10.77 30.36
C VAL A 179 -8.35 -12.16 29.97
N LEU A 180 -8.58 -12.35 28.65
CA LEU A 180 -8.90 -13.68 28.10
C LEU A 180 -7.58 -14.41 27.86
N GLY A 181 -7.08 -15.13 28.86
CA GLY A 181 -5.75 -15.74 28.87
C GLY A 181 -5.65 -17.10 28.16
N VAL A 182 -6.71 -17.59 27.50
CA VAL A 182 -6.69 -18.89 26.81
C VAL A 182 -6.95 -18.73 25.33
N ASN A 183 -5.99 -19.18 24.51
CA ASN A 183 -6.11 -19.22 23.05
C ASN A 183 -6.58 -20.60 22.61
N TYR A 184 -7.72 -20.67 21.91
CA TYR A 184 -8.32 -21.90 21.41
C TYR A 184 -7.99 -22.20 19.95
N ARG A 185 -7.29 -21.26 19.25
CA ARG A 185 -6.97 -21.38 17.83
C ARG A 185 -5.62 -22.03 17.60
N CYS A 186 -4.58 -21.44 18.15
CA CYS A 186 -3.20 -21.80 17.84
C CYS A 186 -2.67 -22.91 18.75
N SER A 187 -1.71 -23.69 18.23
CA SER A 187 -0.89 -24.61 19.04
C SER A 187 0.05 -23.88 19.99
N ASP A 188 0.59 -24.59 20.96
CA ASP A 188 1.53 -24.05 21.96
C ASP A 188 2.83 -23.51 21.29
N GLU A 189 3.31 -24.18 20.23
CA GLU A 189 4.49 -23.78 19.48
C GLU A 189 4.29 -22.44 18.76
N ILE A 190 3.13 -22.27 18.12
CA ILE A 190 2.79 -21.00 17.45
C ILE A 190 2.68 -19.88 18.47
N MET A 191 1.97 -20.10 19.57
CA MET A 191 1.78 -19.08 20.61
C MET A 191 3.11 -18.66 21.23
N LYS A 192 3.99 -19.59 21.58
CA LYS A 192 5.31 -19.27 22.12
C LYS A 192 6.18 -18.47 21.16
N ALA A 193 6.13 -18.79 19.85
CA ALA A 193 6.86 -18.04 18.85
C ALA A 193 6.29 -16.60 18.70
N ALA A 194 4.96 -16.47 18.67
CA ALA A 194 4.26 -15.21 18.57
C ALA A 194 4.48 -14.32 19.81
N GLU A 195 4.43 -14.90 21.02
CA GLU A 195 4.70 -14.17 22.28
C GLU A 195 6.14 -13.65 22.35
N ARG A 196 7.12 -14.44 21.90
CA ARG A 196 8.53 -13.97 21.85
C ARG A 196 8.72 -12.77 20.90
N LEU A 197 7.98 -12.74 19.81
CA LEU A 197 8.00 -11.63 18.85
C LEU A 197 7.34 -10.39 19.46
N ILE A 198 6.08 -10.50 19.87
CA ILE A 198 5.27 -9.37 20.31
C ILE A 198 5.71 -8.81 21.66
N GLY A 199 6.33 -9.64 22.51
CA GLY A 199 6.88 -9.24 23.80
C GLY A 199 8.05 -8.23 23.71
N LYS A 200 8.49 -7.89 22.49
CA LYS A 200 9.48 -6.81 22.24
C LYS A 200 8.83 -5.43 22.11
N ASN A 201 7.50 -5.36 22.02
CA ASN A 201 6.77 -4.11 22.00
C ASN A 201 6.59 -3.55 23.41
N ASN A 202 6.69 -2.23 23.55
CA ASN A 202 6.51 -1.53 24.81
C ASN A 202 5.08 -1.04 25.00
N GLU A 203 4.43 -0.60 23.92
CA GLU A 203 3.04 -0.11 23.94
C GLU A 203 2.06 -1.27 23.86
N ARG A 204 1.89 -1.99 24.98
CA ARG A 204 0.95 -3.12 25.08
C ARG A 204 0.53 -3.39 26.52
N TYR A 205 -0.62 -4.06 26.69
CA TYR A 205 -0.97 -4.67 27.99
C TYR A 205 -0.06 -5.88 28.26
N GLU A 206 0.34 -6.04 29.49
CA GLU A 206 0.98 -7.27 29.93
C GLU A 206 -0.06 -8.40 29.95
N LYS A 207 0.15 -9.40 29.10
CA LYS A 207 -0.75 -10.55 28.93
C LYS A 207 0.04 -11.84 29.00
N HIS A 208 -0.55 -12.84 29.60
CA HIS A 208 -0.04 -14.22 29.54
C HIS A 208 -1.12 -15.09 28.90
N ILE A 209 -0.86 -15.55 27.69
CA ILE A 209 -1.80 -16.32 26.88
C ILE A 209 -1.33 -17.76 26.78
N VAL A 210 -2.18 -18.69 27.15
CA VAL A 210 -1.89 -20.14 27.11
C VAL A 210 -2.69 -20.79 25.98
N ALA A 211 -2.03 -21.63 25.18
CA ALA A 211 -2.71 -22.39 24.14
C ALA A 211 -3.52 -23.54 24.75
N ASN A 212 -4.77 -23.68 24.33
CA ASN A 212 -5.64 -24.79 24.77
C ASN A 212 -5.35 -26.10 24.04
N LYS A 213 -4.86 -26.02 22.79
CA LYS A 213 -4.61 -27.22 21.96
C LYS A 213 -3.40 -28.06 22.38
N GLY A 214 -2.51 -27.49 23.20
CA GLY A 214 -1.28 -28.18 23.57
C GLY A 214 -0.23 -28.16 22.46
N LYS A 215 0.69 -29.13 22.51
CA LYS A 215 1.79 -29.27 21.56
C LYS A 215 1.31 -29.96 20.30
N GLU A 216 1.62 -29.35 19.16
CA GLU A 216 1.39 -29.90 17.83
C GLU A 216 2.69 -29.84 17.00
N GLN A 217 2.58 -29.55 15.69
CA GLN A 217 3.73 -29.41 14.81
C GLN A 217 4.55 -28.16 15.15
N PRO A 218 5.90 -28.23 15.08
CA PRO A 218 6.74 -27.07 15.31
C PRO A 218 6.57 -26.03 14.20
N VAL A 219 6.83 -24.76 14.57
CA VAL A 219 6.94 -23.70 13.56
C VAL A 219 8.22 -23.93 12.75
N HIS A 220 8.07 -24.10 11.44
CA HIS A 220 9.19 -24.34 10.53
C HIS A 220 9.71 -23.03 9.94
N MET A 221 11.01 -22.83 9.98
CA MET A 221 11.70 -21.74 9.28
C MET A 221 12.64 -22.34 8.23
N LYS A 222 12.51 -21.92 6.98
CA LYS A 222 13.36 -22.38 5.87
C LYS A 222 14.08 -21.21 5.23
N LYS A 223 15.37 -21.34 5.03
CA LYS A 223 16.15 -20.40 4.22
C LYS A 223 16.08 -20.81 2.75
N CYS A 224 15.79 -19.83 1.87
CA CYS A 224 15.73 -20.00 0.43
C CYS A 224 16.89 -19.23 -0.22
N GLU A 225 17.32 -19.66 -1.42
CA GLU A 225 18.43 -19.04 -2.12
C GLU A 225 17.99 -17.74 -2.82
N ASN A 226 16.75 -17.73 -3.32
CA ASN A 226 16.14 -16.59 -4.02
C ASN A 226 14.62 -16.73 -4.01
N LEU A 227 13.91 -15.73 -4.55
CA LEU A 227 12.45 -15.74 -4.60
C LEU A 227 11.85 -16.90 -5.44
N PRO A 228 12.40 -17.28 -6.62
CA PRO A 228 11.94 -18.47 -7.33
C PRO A 228 12.08 -19.77 -6.53
N ASP A 229 13.19 -19.99 -5.84
CA ASP A 229 13.40 -21.15 -4.96
C ASP A 229 12.41 -21.17 -3.78
N GLU A 230 12.12 -20.01 -3.19
CA GLU A 230 11.11 -19.85 -2.15
C GLU A 230 9.72 -20.26 -2.67
N ALA A 231 9.31 -19.75 -3.84
CA ALA A 231 8.02 -20.06 -4.44
C ALA A 231 7.87 -21.57 -4.76
N GLU A 232 8.91 -22.20 -5.33
CA GLU A 232 8.91 -23.64 -5.62
C GLU A 232 8.80 -24.47 -4.34
N LYS A 233 9.52 -24.09 -3.28
CA LYS A 233 9.45 -24.78 -1.98
C LYS A 233 8.06 -24.66 -1.35
N ILE A 234 7.41 -23.50 -1.47
CA ILE A 234 6.04 -23.29 -0.98
C ILE A 234 5.07 -24.16 -1.76
N VAL A 235 5.14 -24.19 -3.10
CA VAL A 235 4.28 -25.03 -3.94
C VAL A 235 4.45 -26.50 -3.59
N ALA A 236 5.70 -26.97 -3.47
CA ALA A 236 5.98 -28.37 -3.09
C ALA A 236 5.40 -28.71 -1.71
N GLN A 237 5.49 -27.80 -0.75
CA GLN A 237 4.93 -28.00 0.60
C GLN A 237 3.39 -28.03 0.59
N ILE A 238 2.75 -27.14 -0.20
CA ILE A 238 1.30 -27.14 -0.40
C ILE A 238 0.83 -28.48 -0.98
N GLN A 239 1.51 -28.97 -2.01
CA GLN A 239 1.19 -30.26 -2.62
C GLN A 239 1.41 -31.44 -1.66
N MET A 240 2.42 -31.34 -0.79
CA MET A 240 2.66 -32.35 0.25
C MET A 240 1.50 -32.39 1.25
N TYR A 241 1.09 -31.24 1.79
CA TYR A 241 -0.02 -31.17 2.72
C TYR A 241 -1.36 -31.61 2.10
N GLN A 242 -1.55 -31.32 0.81
CA GLN A 242 -2.73 -31.81 0.08
C GLN A 242 -2.75 -33.32 -0.01
N LYS A 243 -1.60 -33.98 -0.21
CA LYS A 243 -1.47 -35.46 -0.19
C LYS A 243 -1.70 -36.04 1.21
N GLU A 244 -1.40 -35.29 2.26
CA GLU A 244 -1.69 -35.66 3.67
C GLU A 244 -3.16 -35.43 4.05
N GLY A 245 -3.99 -34.92 3.12
CA GLY A 245 -5.44 -34.74 3.30
C GLY A 245 -5.89 -33.34 3.72
N ILE A 246 -5.00 -32.37 3.76
CA ILE A 246 -5.36 -30.96 4.04
C ILE A 246 -5.85 -30.34 2.74
N ALA A 247 -7.06 -29.81 2.73
CA ALA A 247 -7.65 -29.20 1.54
C ALA A 247 -6.96 -27.86 1.20
N TYR A 248 -6.87 -27.50 -0.09
CA TYR A 248 -6.24 -26.24 -0.52
C TYR A 248 -6.84 -25.00 0.15
N GLN A 249 -8.15 -24.96 0.38
CA GLN A 249 -8.85 -23.87 1.08
C GLN A 249 -8.46 -23.72 2.57
N GLU A 250 -7.83 -24.73 3.15
CA GLU A 250 -7.32 -24.73 4.52
C GLU A 250 -5.90 -24.18 4.61
N MET A 251 -5.31 -23.80 3.49
CA MET A 251 -3.96 -23.25 3.40
C MET A 251 -4.00 -21.78 2.96
N ALA A 252 -3.18 -20.97 3.59
CA ALA A 252 -3.00 -19.56 3.22
C ALA A 252 -1.53 -19.19 3.10
N VAL A 253 -1.23 -18.27 2.18
CA VAL A 253 0.08 -17.62 2.05
C VAL A 253 -0.11 -16.14 2.29
N LEU A 254 0.57 -15.62 3.31
CA LEU A 254 0.40 -14.26 3.80
C LEU A 254 1.62 -13.41 3.47
N PHE A 255 1.44 -12.39 2.67
CA PHE A 255 2.47 -11.49 2.20
C PHE A 255 2.42 -10.13 2.89
N ARG A 256 3.55 -9.41 2.93
CA ARG A 256 3.57 -8.03 3.43
C ARG A 256 2.93 -7.06 2.45
N THR A 257 3.16 -7.25 1.15
CA THR A 257 2.62 -6.42 0.07
C THR A 257 2.01 -7.26 -1.05
N ASN A 258 1.12 -6.66 -1.84
CA ASN A 258 0.47 -7.34 -2.98
C ASN A 258 1.45 -7.72 -4.09
N MET A 259 2.53 -6.96 -4.25
CA MET A 259 3.50 -7.17 -5.32
C MET A 259 4.18 -8.54 -5.22
N GLN A 260 4.42 -9.01 -3.99
CA GLN A 260 5.09 -10.28 -3.71
C GLN A 260 4.28 -11.52 -4.12
N MET A 261 2.95 -11.41 -4.25
CA MET A 261 2.07 -12.57 -4.52
C MET A 261 2.23 -13.14 -5.91
N ARG A 262 2.66 -12.32 -6.88
CA ARG A 262 2.61 -12.66 -8.30
C ARG A 262 3.47 -13.86 -8.68
N LEU A 263 4.72 -13.89 -8.20
CA LEU A 263 5.62 -14.98 -8.51
C LEU A 263 5.07 -16.33 -8.06
N LEU A 264 4.53 -16.36 -6.83
CA LEU A 264 3.89 -17.56 -6.31
C LEU A 264 2.61 -17.92 -7.08
N ALA A 265 1.78 -16.93 -7.43
CA ALA A 265 0.58 -17.18 -8.23
C ALA A 265 0.93 -17.81 -9.59
N GLY A 266 1.95 -17.29 -10.28
CA GLY A 266 2.46 -17.89 -11.51
C GLY A 266 2.93 -19.35 -11.32
N LYS A 267 3.66 -19.64 -10.24
CA LYS A 267 4.12 -20.99 -9.91
C LYS A 267 2.97 -21.93 -9.56
N LEU A 268 1.97 -21.48 -8.83
CA LEU A 268 0.78 -22.28 -8.55
C LEU A 268 0.02 -22.63 -9.85
N MET A 269 -0.09 -21.69 -10.81
CA MET A 269 -0.66 -21.96 -12.13
C MET A 269 0.15 -23.00 -12.91
N GLU A 270 1.49 -22.85 -12.98
CA GLU A 270 2.40 -23.80 -13.64
C GLU A 270 2.22 -25.22 -13.10
N HIS A 271 1.98 -25.37 -11.79
CA HIS A 271 1.80 -26.66 -11.13
C HIS A 271 0.33 -27.12 -11.04
N GLY A 272 -0.61 -26.38 -11.62
CA GLY A 272 -2.04 -26.73 -11.60
C GLY A 272 -2.66 -26.71 -10.20
N VAL A 273 -2.12 -25.92 -9.27
CA VAL A 273 -2.65 -25.77 -7.92
C VAL A 273 -3.66 -24.62 -7.89
N PRO A 274 -4.94 -24.88 -7.52
CA PRO A 274 -5.94 -23.83 -7.46
C PRO A 274 -5.64 -22.85 -6.31
N PHE A 275 -5.86 -21.57 -6.56
CA PHE A 275 -5.68 -20.51 -5.56
C PHE A 275 -6.72 -19.41 -5.70
N THR A 276 -6.93 -18.65 -4.63
CA THR A 276 -7.81 -17.49 -4.59
C THR A 276 -7.04 -16.28 -4.11
N MET A 277 -7.31 -15.10 -4.69
CA MET A 277 -6.74 -13.83 -4.25
C MET A 277 -7.86 -12.84 -3.93
N ARG A 278 -7.74 -12.13 -2.83
CA ARG A 278 -8.70 -11.09 -2.45
C ARG A 278 -8.37 -9.73 -3.04
N GLU A 279 -7.12 -9.53 -3.37
CA GLU A 279 -6.58 -8.24 -3.81
C GLU A 279 -6.12 -8.33 -5.27
N ASN A 280 -6.27 -7.23 -6.00
CA ASN A 280 -5.78 -7.14 -7.36
C ASN A 280 -4.26 -6.98 -7.36
N LEU A 281 -3.57 -7.70 -8.25
CA LEU A 281 -2.14 -7.52 -8.49
C LEU A 281 -1.91 -6.24 -9.30
N PRO A 282 -1.15 -5.27 -8.78
CA PRO A 282 -0.74 -4.12 -9.56
C PRO A 282 0.27 -4.53 -10.63
N ASN A 283 0.25 -3.84 -11.77
CA ASN A 283 1.30 -3.98 -12.78
C ASN A 283 2.42 -2.98 -12.44
N LEU A 284 3.55 -3.49 -11.97
CA LEU A 284 4.74 -2.69 -11.65
C LEU A 284 5.21 -1.84 -12.83
N PHE A 285 5.13 -2.37 -14.06
CA PHE A 285 5.58 -1.67 -15.27
C PHE A 285 4.64 -0.55 -15.73
N ASP A 286 3.46 -0.41 -15.10
CA ASP A 286 2.56 0.71 -15.35
C ASP A 286 2.96 1.98 -14.57
N THR A 287 3.85 1.87 -13.60
CA THR A 287 4.36 3.03 -12.84
C THR A 287 5.17 3.95 -13.76
N TRP A 288 5.17 5.25 -13.45
CA TRP A 288 5.82 6.23 -14.30
C TRP A 288 7.34 6.06 -14.36
N MET A 289 7.98 5.70 -13.21
CA MET A 289 9.43 5.47 -13.14
C MET A 289 9.83 4.21 -13.91
N ALA A 290 9.05 3.13 -13.85
CA ALA A 290 9.31 1.94 -14.66
C ALA A 290 9.18 2.25 -16.14
N LYS A 291 8.18 3.04 -16.55
CA LYS A 291 8.02 3.51 -17.94
C LYS A 291 9.20 4.37 -18.41
N ASP A 292 9.82 5.15 -17.53
CA ASP A 292 11.04 5.90 -17.86
C ASP A 292 12.23 4.97 -18.13
N ILE A 293 12.46 3.99 -17.25
CA ILE A 293 13.49 2.96 -17.46
C ILE A 293 13.26 2.21 -18.78
N MET A 294 12.01 1.82 -19.06
CA MET A 294 11.65 1.18 -20.34
C MET A 294 11.96 2.07 -21.55
N CYS A 295 11.70 3.41 -21.45
CA CYS A 295 12.07 4.34 -22.51
C CYS A 295 13.58 4.39 -22.72
N TYR A 296 14.39 4.42 -21.66
CA TYR A 296 15.84 4.35 -21.76
C TYR A 296 16.31 3.09 -22.50
N LEU A 297 15.81 1.92 -22.12
CA LEU A 297 16.16 0.65 -22.75
C LEU A 297 15.75 0.61 -24.22
N GLN A 298 14.57 1.10 -24.57
CA GLN A 298 14.10 1.15 -25.96
C GLN A 298 14.92 2.13 -26.82
N LEU A 299 15.30 3.29 -26.28
CA LEU A 299 16.15 4.26 -26.95
C LEU A 299 17.58 3.73 -27.15
N ALA A 300 18.10 2.97 -26.18
CA ALA A 300 19.39 2.28 -26.31
C ALA A 300 19.40 1.28 -27.45
N LEU A 301 18.29 0.58 -27.71
CA LEU A 301 18.13 -0.34 -28.85
C LEU A 301 17.89 0.36 -30.21
N GLY A 302 18.00 1.67 -30.25
CA GLY A 302 17.89 2.44 -31.50
C GLY A 302 16.51 3.01 -31.80
N ASN A 303 15.55 2.91 -30.89
CA ASN A 303 14.32 3.67 -31.05
C ASN A 303 14.65 5.17 -31.09
N ARG A 304 14.01 5.94 -31.96
CA ARG A 304 14.27 7.38 -32.12
C ARG A 304 12.98 8.21 -32.00
N SER A 305 11.91 7.61 -31.50
CA SER A 305 10.62 8.28 -31.32
C SER A 305 10.75 9.53 -30.47
N ARG A 306 10.25 10.66 -30.95
CA ARG A 306 10.17 11.95 -30.25
C ARG A 306 9.46 11.82 -28.89
N GLU A 307 8.40 11.04 -28.83
CA GLU A 307 7.62 10.83 -27.62
C GLU A 307 8.49 10.27 -26.49
N LYS A 308 9.27 9.23 -26.80
CA LYS A 308 10.16 8.58 -25.81
C LYS A 308 11.31 9.48 -25.39
N PHE A 309 11.88 10.23 -26.32
CA PHE A 309 12.90 11.22 -25.97
C PHE A 309 12.36 12.29 -25.04
N LEU A 310 11.20 12.88 -25.34
CA LEU A 310 10.60 13.91 -24.50
C LEU A 310 10.31 13.44 -23.09
N LYS A 311 10.05 12.14 -22.92
CA LYS A 311 9.77 11.55 -21.62
C LYS A 311 10.98 11.53 -20.71
N ILE A 312 12.18 11.21 -21.24
CA ILE A 312 13.40 11.05 -20.44
C ILE A 312 14.47 12.11 -20.69
N ALA A 313 14.26 13.04 -21.61
CA ALA A 313 15.26 14.04 -22.02
C ALA A 313 15.83 14.84 -20.83
N ASN A 314 14.98 15.15 -19.83
CA ASN A 314 15.35 15.87 -18.62
C ASN A 314 15.13 15.04 -17.33
N ARG A 315 15.27 13.72 -17.44
CA ARG A 315 15.19 12.78 -16.31
C ARG A 315 16.39 11.85 -16.30
N PRO A 316 17.55 12.23 -15.72
CA PRO A 316 17.86 13.46 -14.98
C PRO A 316 17.95 14.73 -15.84
N VAL A 317 18.02 15.87 -15.14
CA VAL A 317 17.99 17.22 -15.76
C VAL A 317 19.16 17.44 -16.70
N ARG A 318 18.86 17.65 -17.99
CA ARG A 318 19.84 17.98 -19.05
C ARG A 318 19.61 19.34 -19.69
N TYR A 319 18.55 20.04 -19.29
CA TYR A 319 18.13 21.36 -19.84
C TYR A 319 17.81 21.31 -21.34
N LEU A 320 17.37 20.17 -21.84
CA LEU A 320 16.94 20.03 -23.22
C LEU A 320 15.54 20.63 -23.42
N SER A 321 15.44 21.66 -24.28
CA SER A 321 14.15 22.29 -24.56
C SER A 321 13.25 21.39 -25.43
N ARG A 322 11.97 21.31 -25.09
CA ARG A 322 10.97 20.60 -25.92
C ARG A 322 10.92 21.09 -27.37
N THR A 323 11.25 22.39 -27.60
CA THR A 323 11.31 23.00 -28.93
C THR A 323 12.50 22.53 -29.79
N ALA A 324 13.51 21.88 -29.19
CA ALA A 324 14.61 21.27 -29.92
C ALA A 324 14.23 19.97 -30.62
N PHE A 325 13.14 19.34 -30.18
CA PHE A 325 12.60 18.09 -30.72
C PHE A 325 11.49 18.39 -31.74
N THR A 326 11.85 18.79 -32.94
CA THR A 326 10.89 19.26 -33.96
C THR A 326 10.28 18.13 -34.80
N GLU A 327 11.00 17.03 -34.97
CA GLU A 327 10.60 15.92 -35.86
C GLU A 327 10.06 14.73 -35.08
N SER A 328 9.34 13.84 -35.75
CA SER A 328 8.81 12.60 -35.17
C SER A 328 9.91 11.62 -34.75
N GLU A 329 11.07 11.68 -35.46
CA GLU A 329 12.27 10.94 -35.11
C GLU A 329 13.40 11.88 -34.71
N VAL A 330 14.05 11.61 -33.61
CA VAL A 330 15.09 12.44 -33.04
C VAL A 330 16.46 12.07 -33.56
N SER A 331 17.21 13.05 -34.07
CA SER A 331 18.62 12.93 -34.44
C SER A 331 19.49 13.76 -33.51
N PHE A 332 20.52 13.17 -32.92
CA PHE A 332 21.49 13.86 -32.09
C PHE A 332 22.23 14.97 -32.82
N ASP A 333 22.53 14.76 -34.15
CA ASP A 333 23.16 15.79 -34.94
C ASP A 333 22.28 17.03 -35.15
N LYS A 334 20.97 16.81 -35.36
CA LYS A 334 19.98 17.90 -35.43
C LYS A 334 19.82 18.63 -34.11
N LEU A 335 19.86 17.89 -32.96
CA LEU A 335 19.85 18.50 -31.63
C LEU A 335 21.10 19.38 -31.43
N ARG A 336 22.30 18.89 -31.76
CA ARG A 336 23.53 19.68 -31.70
C ARG A 336 23.44 20.93 -32.57
N ALA A 337 23.00 20.78 -33.83
CA ALA A 337 22.82 21.91 -34.74
C ALA A 337 21.82 22.95 -34.19
N TYR A 338 20.71 22.53 -33.57
CA TYR A 338 19.74 23.46 -32.97
C TYR A 338 20.36 24.34 -31.89
N TYR A 339 21.20 23.77 -31.01
CA TYR A 339 21.84 24.54 -29.94
C TYR A 339 23.03 25.37 -30.44
N ALA A 340 23.76 24.89 -31.45
CA ALA A 340 24.82 25.65 -32.07
C ALA A 340 24.31 26.95 -32.71
N VAL A 341 23.17 26.91 -33.40
CA VAL A 341 22.53 28.14 -33.98
C VAL A 341 22.12 29.12 -32.89
N LYS A 342 21.86 28.66 -31.69
CA LYS A 342 21.50 29.51 -30.53
C LYS A 342 22.70 30.02 -29.71
N ASN A 343 23.93 29.74 -30.16
CA ASN A 343 25.17 30.05 -29.43
C ASN A 343 25.20 29.40 -28.03
N GLN A 344 24.64 28.19 -27.89
CA GLN A 344 24.62 27.43 -26.64
C GLN A 344 25.54 26.21 -26.74
N GLU A 345 26.81 26.45 -27.02
CA GLU A 345 27.85 25.40 -27.24
C GLU A 345 28.01 24.49 -26.01
N TRP A 346 27.75 24.98 -24.80
CA TRP A 346 27.78 24.18 -23.57
C TRP A 346 26.76 23.02 -23.57
N MET A 347 25.77 23.05 -24.43
CA MET A 347 24.79 21.95 -24.59
C MET A 347 25.36 20.77 -25.38
N GLU A 348 26.43 21.00 -26.18
CA GLU A 348 27.02 19.95 -27.01
C GLU A 348 27.54 18.78 -26.17
N GLU A 349 28.25 19.06 -25.08
CA GLU A 349 28.76 18.06 -24.15
C GLU A 349 27.63 17.24 -23.52
N ARG A 350 26.54 17.90 -23.12
CA ARG A 350 25.36 17.22 -22.53
C ARG A 350 24.67 16.30 -23.52
N ILE A 351 24.54 16.73 -24.75
CA ILE A 351 23.94 15.90 -25.82
C ILE A 351 24.85 14.73 -26.13
N TRP A 352 26.18 14.95 -26.15
CA TRP A 352 27.16 13.92 -26.36
C TRP A 352 27.15 12.86 -25.26
N ASN A 353 27.11 13.28 -24.00
CA ASN A 353 26.99 12.37 -22.86
C ASN A 353 25.68 11.57 -22.93
N PHE A 354 24.55 12.19 -23.28
CA PHE A 354 23.28 11.48 -23.43
C PHE A 354 23.33 10.43 -24.56
N GLU A 355 23.91 10.77 -25.70
CA GLU A 355 24.11 9.80 -26.80
C GLU A 355 25.05 8.66 -26.39
N TYR A 356 26.13 8.98 -25.70
CA TYR A 356 27.10 8.01 -25.17
C TYR A 356 26.47 7.05 -24.16
N ASP A 357 25.70 7.57 -23.24
CA ASP A 357 24.96 6.77 -22.23
C ASP A 357 24.05 5.75 -22.90
N LEU A 358 23.27 6.17 -23.90
CA LEU A 358 22.40 5.26 -24.65
C LEU A 358 23.16 4.18 -25.43
N LYS A 359 24.32 4.53 -25.98
CA LYS A 359 25.20 3.55 -26.68
C LYS A 359 25.78 2.54 -25.68
N ASN A 360 26.19 2.98 -24.51
CA ASN A 360 26.69 2.10 -23.45
C ASN A 360 25.62 1.13 -22.98
N LEU A 361 24.42 1.62 -22.74
CA LEU A 361 23.29 0.79 -22.30
C LEU A 361 23.05 -0.39 -23.23
N ALA A 362 23.16 -0.19 -24.56
CA ALA A 362 22.90 -1.22 -25.58
C ALA A 362 23.78 -2.46 -25.41
N SER A 363 24.97 -2.32 -24.82
CA SER A 363 25.95 -3.39 -24.59
C SER A 363 25.81 -4.15 -23.30
N LEU A 364 24.97 -3.67 -22.38
CA LEU A 364 24.84 -4.22 -21.03
C LEU A 364 23.75 -5.30 -20.96
N SER A 365 23.88 -6.20 -19.97
CA SER A 365 22.76 -7.06 -19.58
C SER A 365 21.61 -6.20 -19.00
N PRO A 366 20.35 -6.66 -19.06
CA PRO A 366 19.21 -5.87 -18.55
C PRO A 366 19.41 -5.41 -17.11
N TYR A 367 19.87 -6.28 -16.22
CA TYR A 367 20.19 -5.95 -14.83
C TYR A 367 21.23 -4.82 -14.71
N ALA A 368 22.33 -4.96 -15.46
CA ALA A 368 23.41 -3.97 -15.46
C ALA A 368 22.97 -2.64 -16.13
N ALA A 369 22.13 -2.70 -17.15
CA ALA A 369 21.58 -1.54 -17.82
C ALA A 369 20.67 -0.74 -16.89
N ILE A 370 19.75 -1.40 -16.16
CA ILE A 370 18.89 -0.74 -15.15
C ILE A 370 19.75 -0.14 -14.05
N HIS A 371 20.74 -0.89 -13.55
CA HIS A 371 21.68 -0.36 -12.55
C HIS A 371 22.44 0.88 -13.06
N PHE A 372 22.90 0.86 -14.31
CA PHE A 372 23.59 2.00 -14.91
C PHE A 372 22.68 3.21 -15.09
N ILE A 373 21.41 3.02 -15.49
CA ILE A 373 20.43 4.12 -15.56
C ILE A 373 20.26 4.74 -14.17
N ARG A 374 20.09 3.91 -13.15
CA ARG A 374 19.84 4.35 -11.77
C ARG A 374 21.03 5.11 -11.17
N LYS A 375 22.24 4.52 -11.27
CA LYS A 375 23.44 5.01 -10.57
C LYS A 375 24.41 5.76 -11.50
N GLY A 376 24.66 5.24 -12.71
CA GLY A 376 25.62 5.82 -13.66
C GLY A 376 25.08 7.06 -14.35
N ILE A 377 23.85 7.02 -14.86
CA ILE A 377 23.18 8.18 -15.47
C ILE A 377 22.64 9.15 -14.40
N GLY A 378 22.40 8.66 -13.17
CA GLY A 378 21.94 9.50 -12.05
C GLY A 378 20.42 9.59 -11.94
N TYR A 379 19.68 8.57 -12.38
CA TYR A 379 18.22 8.57 -12.29
C TYR A 379 17.73 8.52 -10.82
N ASP A 380 18.41 7.77 -9.94
CA ASP A 380 18.07 7.73 -8.51
C ASP A 380 18.26 9.10 -7.83
N GLU A 381 19.29 9.87 -8.22
CA GLU A 381 19.50 11.23 -7.71
C GLU A 381 18.43 12.21 -8.22
N PHE A 382 18.02 12.03 -9.48
CA PHE A 382 16.87 12.77 -10.02
C PHE A 382 15.61 12.47 -9.22
N LEU A 383 15.31 11.19 -8.90
CA LEU A 383 14.13 10.83 -8.11
C LEU A 383 14.16 11.43 -6.71
N LYS A 384 15.32 11.46 -6.05
CA LYS A 384 15.47 12.10 -4.74
C LYS A 384 15.18 13.59 -4.82
N THR A 385 15.83 14.29 -5.76
CA THR A 385 15.61 15.74 -5.95
C THR A 385 14.15 16.04 -6.27
N TYR A 386 13.55 15.22 -7.14
CA TYR A 386 12.15 15.34 -7.54
C TYR A 386 11.19 15.11 -6.35
N ALA A 387 11.51 14.17 -5.47
CA ALA A 387 10.75 13.92 -4.25
C ALA A 387 10.89 15.06 -3.24
N ASP A 388 12.12 15.54 -3.03
CA ASP A 388 12.41 16.66 -2.12
C ASP A 388 11.68 17.95 -2.54
N GLU A 389 11.71 18.28 -3.84
CA GLU A 389 10.99 19.46 -4.39
C GLU A 389 9.48 19.38 -4.19
N ARG A 390 8.91 18.18 -4.12
CA ARG A 390 7.48 17.94 -3.92
C ARG A 390 7.11 17.59 -2.50
N ASN A 391 8.11 17.46 -1.62
CA ASN A 391 7.95 17.02 -0.25
C ASN A 391 7.22 15.67 -0.14
N VAL A 392 7.59 14.72 -1.02
CA VAL A 392 7.07 13.33 -1.03
C VAL A 392 8.17 12.35 -0.66
N ASN A 393 7.78 11.18 -0.15
CA ASN A 393 8.74 10.11 0.11
C ASN A 393 8.98 9.27 -1.16
N ALA A 394 10.23 9.09 -1.55
CA ALA A 394 10.63 8.34 -2.73
C ALA A 394 10.88 6.83 -2.48
N ASP A 395 10.76 6.35 -1.24
CA ASP A 395 11.12 4.97 -0.90
C ASP A 395 10.31 3.95 -1.70
N ASP A 396 8.98 4.17 -1.85
CA ASP A 396 8.12 3.29 -2.65
C ASP A 396 8.56 3.24 -4.13
N TRP A 397 9.12 4.34 -4.66
CA TRP A 397 9.65 4.39 -6.04
C TRP A 397 10.93 3.58 -6.18
N PHE A 398 11.80 3.62 -5.17
CA PHE A 398 13.01 2.81 -5.15
C PHE A 398 12.69 1.32 -5.02
N ASP A 399 11.70 0.94 -4.21
CA ASP A 399 11.24 -0.44 -4.10
C ASP A 399 10.75 -0.99 -5.45
N VAL A 400 9.99 -0.20 -6.22
CA VAL A 400 9.57 -0.55 -7.59
C VAL A 400 10.76 -0.77 -8.51
N LEU A 401 11.76 0.12 -8.47
CA LEU A 401 12.96 0.01 -9.30
C LEU A 401 13.87 -1.14 -8.87
N ASP A 402 13.96 -1.44 -7.58
CA ASP A 402 14.69 -2.58 -7.05
C ASP A 402 14.06 -3.89 -7.53
N GLU A 403 12.74 -4.01 -7.45
CA GLU A 403 12.01 -5.19 -7.96
C GLU A 403 12.16 -5.33 -9.48
N MET A 404 12.00 -4.24 -10.24
CA MET A 404 12.21 -4.24 -11.69
C MET A 404 13.62 -4.71 -12.04
N GLN A 405 14.64 -4.24 -11.32
CA GLN A 405 16.04 -4.62 -11.53
C GLN A 405 16.27 -6.11 -11.22
N GLU A 406 15.67 -6.63 -10.12
CA GLU A 406 15.77 -8.07 -9.80
C GLU A 406 15.07 -8.95 -10.84
N MET A 407 13.93 -8.54 -11.37
CA MET A 407 13.24 -9.25 -12.47
C MET A 407 14.07 -9.32 -13.76
N ALA A 408 14.97 -8.37 -13.95
CA ALA A 408 15.87 -8.32 -15.09
C ALA A 408 17.10 -9.22 -14.93
N ARG A 409 17.37 -9.78 -13.73
CA ARG A 409 18.61 -10.51 -13.40
C ARG A 409 18.84 -11.74 -14.30
N ASP A 410 17.79 -12.52 -14.52
CA ASP A 410 17.85 -13.79 -15.26
C ASP A 410 17.68 -13.60 -16.77
N LYS A 411 17.49 -12.37 -17.25
CA LYS A 411 17.33 -12.06 -18.68
C LYS A 411 18.68 -11.83 -19.34
N LYS A 412 18.88 -12.47 -20.48
CA LYS A 412 20.18 -12.45 -21.20
C LYS A 412 20.39 -11.17 -22.00
N SER A 413 19.32 -10.52 -22.44
CA SER A 413 19.39 -9.34 -23.29
C SER A 413 18.26 -8.35 -23.05
N ILE A 414 18.47 -7.08 -23.38
CA ILE A 414 17.45 -6.04 -23.27
C ILE A 414 16.19 -6.39 -24.09
N PRO A 415 16.28 -6.87 -25.36
CA PRO A 415 15.09 -7.31 -26.08
C PRO A 415 14.28 -8.41 -25.36
N GLU A 416 14.98 -9.39 -24.77
CA GLU A 416 14.32 -10.45 -24.00
C GLU A 416 13.58 -9.88 -22.77
N PHE A 417 14.19 -8.93 -22.08
CA PHE A 417 13.54 -8.26 -20.95
C PHE A 417 12.34 -7.42 -21.40
N LEU A 418 12.43 -6.70 -22.53
CA LEU A 418 11.31 -5.93 -23.06
C LEU A 418 10.14 -6.83 -23.44
N SER A 419 10.41 -7.97 -24.11
CA SER A 419 9.37 -8.98 -24.42
C SER A 419 8.78 -9.58 -23.13
N PHE A 420 9.60 -9.82 -22.12
CA PHE A 420 9.10 -10.26 -20.82
C PHE A 420 8.14 -9.22 -20.22
N VAL A 421 8.46 -7.94 -20.28
CA VAL A 421 7.59 -6.86 -19.76
C VAL A 421 6.28 -6.76 -20.54
N GLU A 422 6.30 -6.91 -21.86
CA GLU A 422 5.08 -6.94 -22.68
C GLU A 422 4.17 -8.11 -22.28
N ASN A 423 4.73 -9.31 -22.16
CA ASN A 423 4.00 -10.51 -21.74
C ASN A 423 3.57 -10.49 -20.27
N TYR A 424 4.18 -9.63 -19.45
CA TYR A 424 3.86 -9.51 -18.04
C TYR A 424 2.41 -9.07 -17.79
N GLY A 425 1.95 -8.10 -18.58
CA GLY A 425 0.55 -7.65 -18.52
C GLY A 425 -0.42 -8.78 -18.89
N ASP A 426 -0.09 -9.57 -19.90
CA ASP A 426 -0.89 -10.72 -20.35
C ASP A 426 -0.94 -11.78 -19.23
N THR A 427 0.20 -12.09 -18.60
CA THR A 427 0.25 -13.04 -17.47
C THR A 427 -0.62 -12.56 -16.30
N LEU A 428 -0.62 -11.27 -15.97
CA LEU A 428 -1.50 -10.73 -14.92
C LEU A 428 -2.98 -10.86 -15.29
N GLU A 429 -3.32 -10.66 -16.57
CA GLU A 429 -4.69 -10.82 -17.03
C GLU A 429 -5.10 -12.30 -17.04
N GLU A 430 -4.21 -13.22 -17.42
CA GLU A 430 -4.43 -14.67 -17.29
C GLU A 430 -4.69 -15.08 -15.83
N ILE A 431 -3.90 -14.59 -14.89
CA ILE A 431 -4.12 -14.81 -13.44
C ILE A 431 -5.51 -14.32 -13.03
N ARG A 432 -5.91 -13.11 -13.47
CA ARG A 432 -7.25 -12.56 -13.17
C ARG A 432 -8.38 -13.37 -13.79
N GLN A 433 -8.20 -13.83 -15.03
CA GLN A 433 -9.19 -14.66 -15.71
C GLN A 433 -9.32 -16.03 -15.03
N GLU A 434 -8.22 -16.63 -14.64
CA GLU A 434 -8.22 -17.91 -13.91
C GLU A 434 -8.94 -17.76 -12.56
N GLN A 435 -8.68 -16.70 -11.83
CA GLN A 435 -9.41 -16.38 -10.60
C GLN A 435 -10.92 -16.25 -10.83
N LYS A 436 -11.33 -15.54 -11.89
CA LYS A 436 -12.76 -15.41 -12.25
C LYS A 436 -13.37 -16.77 -12.56
N LYS A 437 -12.67 -17.63 -13.29
CA LYS A 437 -13.15 -18.99 -13.60
C LYS A 437 -13.28 -19.83 -12.34
N GLN A 438 -12.31 -19.78 -11.43
CA GLN A 438 -12.35 -20.49 -10.15
C GLN A 438 -13.48 -19.99 -9.25
N GLN A 439 -13.71 -18.67 -9.20
CA GLN A 439 -14.87 -18.11 -8.50
C GLN A 439 -16.22 -18.56 -9.06
N VAL A 440 -16.35 -18.64 -10.40
CA VAL A 440 -17.57 -19.13 -11.05
C VAL A 440 -17.79 -20.62 -10.80
N LYS A 441 -16.72 -21.41 -10.70
CA LYS A 441 -16.79 -22.85 -10.44
C LYS A 441 -16.90 -23.18 -8.95
N GLU A 442 -16.78 -22.17 -8.06
CA GLU A 442 -16.67 -22.38 -6.61
C GLU A 442 -15.54 -23.37 -6.21
N GLU A 443 -14.49 -23.43 -7.01
CA GLU A 443 -13.34 -24.30 -6.73
C GLU A 443 -12.54 -23.71 -5.57
N PRO A 444 -12.46 -24.43 -4.42
CA PRO A 444 -11.71 -23.96 -3.28
C PRO A 444 -10.20 -24.08 -3.55
N GLY A 445 -9.48 -22.97 -3.41
CA GLY A 445 -8.04 -22.89 -3.62
C GLY A 445 -7.27 -22.34 -2.44
N VAL A 446 -5.93 -22.38 -2.54
CA VAL A 446 -5.02 -21.78 -1.55
C VAL A 446 -5.27 -20.26 -1.50
N SER A 447 -5.42 -19.72 -0.31
CA SER A 447 -5.67 -18.27 -0.15
C SER A 447 -4.37 -17.49 -0.20
N LEU A 448 -4.22 -16.61 -1.21
CA LEU A 448 -3.13 -15.63 -1.29
C LEU A 448 -3.67 -14.26 -0.88
N MET A 449 -3.05 -13.64 0.12
CA MET A 449 -3.49 -12.33 0.62
C MET A 449 -2.38 -11.60 1.37
N THR A 450 -2.59 -10.30 1.63
CA THR A 450 -1.70 -9.58 2.53
C THR A 450 -1.94 -9.95 3.99
N MET A 451 -0.93 -9.76 4.84
CA MET A 451 -1.06 -9.93 6.29
C MET A 451 -2.21 -9.10 6.86
N HIS A 452 -2.43 -7.88 6.34
CA HIS A 452 -3.57 -7.03 6.71
C HIS A 452 -4.92 -7.67 6.37
N ALA A 453 -5.05 -8.22 5.17
CA ALA A 453 -6.30 -8.85 4.72
C ALA A 453 -6.60 -10.16 5.46
N SER A 454 -5.61 -10.75 6.13
CA SER A 454 -5.76 -11.99 6.91
C SER A 454 -6.39 -11.76 8.29
N LYS A 455 -6.47 -10.50 8.76
CA LYS A 455 -7.07 -10.20 10.07
C LYS A 455 -8.52 -10.69 10.11
N GLY A 456 -8.89 -11.34 11.21
CA GLY A 456 -10.21 -11.97 11.38
C GLY A 456 -10.37 -13.36 10.75
N LEU A 457 -9.39 -13.82 9.94
CA LEU A 457 -9.41 -15.15 9.35
C LEU A 457 -8.60 -16.16 10.17
N GLU A 458 -8.72 -17.44 9.81
CA GLU A 458 -7.94 -18.53 10.43
C GLU A 458 -7.81 -19.70 9.46
N PHE A 459 -6.65 -20.36 9.47
CA PHE A 459 -6.32 -21.43 8.55
C PHE A 459 -5.57 -22.56 9.29
N PRO A 460 -5.80 -23.84 8.96
CA PRO A 460 -4.98 -24.93 9.46
C PRO A 460 -3.49 -24.77 9.13
N VAL A 461 -3.16 -24.29 7.92
CA VAL A 461 -1.77 -24.11 7.47
C VAL A 461 -1.57 -22.67 6.97
N VAL A 462 -0.53 -22.01 7.47
CA VAL A 462 -0.15 -20.65 7.05
C VAL A 462 1.32 -20.63 6.66
N PHE A 463 1.59 -20.06 5.47
CA PHE A 463 2.92 -19.74 5.01
C PHE A 463 3.13 -18.23 5.09
N VAL A 464 4.30 -17.82 5.56
CA VAL A 464 4.70 -16.42 5.63
C VAL A 464 6.03 -16.28 4.90
N PRO A 465 6.03 -15.99 3.59
CA PRO A 465 7.25 -15.85 2.80
C PRO A 465 7.92 -14.50 3.01
N THR A 466 9.13 -14.37 2.47
CA THR A 466 9.89 -13.11 2.37
C THR A 466 10.13 -12.42 3.72
N LEU A 467 10.39 -13.21 4.80
CA LEU A 467 10.80 -12.69 6.11
C LEU A 467 12.25 -12.21 6.08
N ASN A 468 12.52 -11.18 5.30
CA ASN A 468 13.83 -10.57 5.11
C ASN A 468 13.81 -9.12 5.62
N GLU A 469 14.97 -8.60 6.02
CA GLU A 469 15.14 -7.17 6.30
C GLU A 469 14.63 -6.32 5.13
N ASP A 470 14.10 -5.15 5.43
CA ASP A 470 13.48 -4.21 4.50
C ASP A 470 12.12 -4.64 3.91
N ILE A 471 11.72 -5.90 4.08
CA ILE A 471 10.42 -6.44 3.66
C ILE A 471 9.52 -6.73 4.88
N VAL A 472 10.02 -7.53 5.83
CA VAL A 472 9.38 -7.75 7.13
C VAL A 472 10.47 -7.73 8.21
N PRO A 473 10.65 -6.62 8.93
CA PRO A 473 9.84 -5.39 8.92
C PRO A 473 10.03 -4.55 7.64
N TYR A 474 8.98 -3.83 7.24
CA TYR A 474 9.01 -2.97 6.06
C TYR A 474 9.89 -1.74 6.30
N ARG A 475 10.83 -1.46 5.37
CA ARG A 475 11.86 -0.41 5.52
C ARG A 475 11.27 0.94 5.92
N LYS A 476 10.25 1.39 5.20
CA LYS A 476 9.58 2.67 5.44
C LYS A 476 8.98 2.75 6.84
N ALA A 477 8.28 1.69 7.28
CA ALA A 477 7.71 1.65 8.62
C ALA A 477 8.77 1.75 9.72
N VAL A 478 9.95 1.14 9.50
CA VAL A 478 11.09 1.24 10.44
C VAL A 478 11.64 2.66 10.47
N GLN A 479 11.78 3.33 9.31
CA GLN A 479 12.27 4.71 9.21
C GLN A 479 11.31 5.71 9.88
N GLU A 480 10.01 5.47 9.76
CA GLU A 480 8.96 6.26 10.40
C GLU A 480 8.79 5.96 11.92
N GLY A 481 9.57 5.03 12.46
CA GLY A 481 9.49 4.63 13.87
C GLY A 481 8.35 3.66 14.20
N ASN A 482 7.71 3.07 13.18
CA ASN A 482 6.53 2.20 13.31
C ASN A 482 6.89 0.70 13.46
N LEU A 483 8.09 0.38 13.96
CA LEU A 483 8.56 -1.00 14.11
C LEU A 483 7.63 -1.86 14.99
N GLU A 484 6.97 -1.27 15.97
CA GLU A 484 6.03 -1.99 16.82
C GLU A 484 4.77 -2.44 16.05
N GLU A 485 4.30 -1.64 15.09
CA GLU A 485 3.18 -2.02 14.21
C GLU A 485 3.58 -3.16 13.26
N GLU A 486 4.81 -3.15 12.73
CA GLU A 486 5.33 -4.27 11.93
C GLU A 486 5.39 -5.58 12.73
N ARG A 487 5.78 -5.52 14.01
CA ARG A 487 5.73 -6.71 14.88
C ARG A 487 4.30 -7.19 15.13
N ARG A 488 3.34 -6.26 15.35
CA ARG A 488 1.92 -6.62 15.46
C ARG A 488 1.41 -7.28 14.19
N MET A 489 1.84 -6.80 13.03
CA MET A 489 1.45 -7.37 11.75
C MET A 489 1.95 -8.80 11.57
N LEU A 490 3.22 -9.07 11.87
CA LEU A 490 3.76 -10.42 11.83
C LEU A 490 3.12 -11.31 12.92
N TYR A 491 2.86 -10.78 14.11
CA TYR A 491 2.11 -11.47 15.16
C TYR A 491 0.71 -11.87 14.67
N VAL A 492 -0.01 -10.97 14.02
CA VAL A 492 -1.32 -11.27 13.42
C VAL A 492 -1.18 -12.38 12.39
N ALA A 493 -0.21 -12.30 11.47
CA ALA A 493 0.01 -13.33 10.46
C ALA A 493 0.28 -14.71 11.08
N MET A 494 1.18 -14.81 12.07
CA MET A 494 1.49 -16.05 12.77
C MET A 494 0.27 -16.64 13.47
N THR A 495 -0.54 -15.79 14.12
CA THR A 495 -1.73 -16.22 14.87
C THR A 495 -2.95 -16.53 13.97
N ARG A 496 -2.80 -16.49 12.64
CA ARG A 496 -3.83 -17.02 11.71
C ARG A 496 -3.76 -18.53 11.59
N ALA A 497 -2.62 -19.15 11.93
CA ALA A 497 -2.46 -20.59 11.92
C ALA A 497 -3.14 -21.27 13.14
N LYS A 498 -3.63 -22.49 12.88
CA LYS A 498 -4.29 -23.30 13.92
C LYS A 498 -3.34 -24.31 14.53
#